data_199e0e865272410346275364ea27527e
#
_entry.id   199e0e865272410346275364ea27527e
#
_cell.length_a   1.000
_cell.length_b   1.000
_cell.length_c   1.000
_cell.angle_alpha   90.00
_cell.angle_beta   90.00
_cell.angle_gamma   90.00
#
_symmetry.space_group_name_H-M   'P 1'
#
loop_
_entity.id
_entity.type
_entity.pdbx_description
1 polymer ?
#
loop_
_entity_poly.entity_id
_entity_poly.type
_entity_poly.pdbx_seq_one_letter_code
_entity_poly.pdbx_strand_id
1 'polypeptide(L)'
;MNGTGRTSRKYKSKGRQQHTGGKLSKKQQAILNAPVKLGEEVLVTIHGIGSSGEGVGRVDDFTVFVPFALPGETVKVSINMVKKTYATGKLIDIVIPADNRIEPTCELYGVCGGCQLQHITYEGQLSLKTQKVKDVIERIGHQNPDLVKPALGPKKPWAYRNKMQMPVGGARGDIQMGFYAMGSHDIVQGTNCPIQDDGNNTIAQVCYDIAKELDVEPYDEHTGKGVLRHVIGRIGQSGWMVILVTATDYLPHQEAWVKNITNRIPQVETIVHNVNGKRTNVILGPTNYVLYGDGTITDHIKDLQFNVSPHSFFQVNPEQTTVLYDQALAYADLKGNETVIDAYCGTGTISLFLAHKAKHVIGIEIVEPAIINARENARNNGYDNTEFIVADAAVEMPKLYKAGVRPDVIVFDPIRAGCKEEVLTSAASMEPNRIVYVSCNPATMARDIEILTHYGYELKEVQPVDMFPMTAHVEAVALLTRNEVT
;
A
#
# COMPACT_ATOMS: atom_id res chain seq x y z
N MET A 1 40.11 -68.30 2.94
CA MET A 1 39.19 -69.27 2.36
C MET A 1 37.88 -68.55 2.00
N ASN A 2 37.62 -68.47 0.71
CA ASN A 2 36.37 -68.51 0.00
C ASN A 2 35.32 -67.44 0.40
N GLY A 3 34.72 -66.69 -0.47
CA GLY A 3 34.63 -66.81 -1.92
C GLY A 3 33.67 -65.73 -2.44
N THR A 4 33.96 -65.33 -3.61
CA THR A 4 33.32 -64.36 -4.51
C THR A 4 31.85 -64.60 -4.79
N GLY A 5 31.08 -63.54 -4.89
CA GLY A 5 29.73 -63.54 -5.45
C GLY A 5 29.32 -62.17 -6.08
N ARG A 6 29.85 -61.91 -7.28
CA ARG A 6 29.37 -60.83 -8.15
C ARG A 6 28.03 -61.25 -8.76
N THR A 7 26.92 -60.53 -8.46
CA THR A 7 25.68 -60.61 -9.21
C THR A 7 25.50 -59.35 -10.07
N SER A 8 25.67 -59.54 -11.36
CA SER A 8 25.40 -58.57 -12.42
C SER A 8 23.87 -58.28 -12.50
N ARG A 9 23.45 -57.05 -12.17
CA ARG A 9 22.11 -56.59 -12.48
C ARG A 9 22.03 -56.11 -13.92
N LYS A 10 21.30 -56.86 -14.73
CA LYS A 10 20.90 -56.50 -16.09
C LYS A 10 20.00 -55.24 -16.05
N TYR A 11 20.45 -54.15 -16.68
CA TYR A 11 19.62 -53.02 -17.00
C TYR A 11 18.61 -53.43 -18.07
N LYS A 12 17.32 -53.49 -17.71
CA LYS A 12 16.22 -53.56 -18.67
C LYS A 12 15.96 -52.14 -19.19
N SER A 13 16.17 -51.92 -20.47
CA SER A 13 15.74 -50.76 -21.22
C SER A 13 14.21 -50.64 -21.14
N LYS A 14 13.69 -49.65 -20.42
CA LYS A 14 12.28 -49.30 -20.47
C LYS A 14 12.01 -48.58 -21.82
N GLY A 15 11.17 -49.18 -22.59
CA GLY A 15 10.69 -48.67 -23.88
C GLY A 15 10.09 -47.29 -23.77
N ARG A 16 10.35 -46.52 -24.80
CA ARG A 16 9.84 -45.19 -25.10
C ARG A 16 8.30 -45.32 -25.17
N GLN A 17 7.55 -44.88 -24.12
CA GLN A 17 6.12 -44.72 -24.20
C GLN A 17 5.81 -43.61 -25.19
N GLN A 18 5.12 -43.96 -26.27
CA GLN A 18 4.50 -43.03 -27.19
C GLN A 18 3.49 -42.19 -26.38
N HIS A 19 3.63 -40.86 -26.40
CA HIS A 19 2.64 -39.94 -25.93
C HIS A 19 1.36 -40.10 -26.77
N THR A 20 0.40 -40.82 -26.27
CA THR A 20 -0.97 -40.80 -26.77
C THR A 20 -1.53 -39.42 -26.49
N GLY A 21 -2.00 -38.72 -27.55
CA GLY A 21 -2.59 -37.38 -27.48
C GLY A 21 -3.74 -37.29 -26.50
N GLY A 22 -3.44 -36.87 -25.28
CA GLY A 22 -4.46 -36.54 -24.28
C GLY A 22 -5.26 -35.30 -24.75
N LYS A 23 -6.59 -35.36 -24.64
CA LYS A 23 -7.44 -34.18 -24.91
C LYS A 23 -6.96 -33.03 -24.03
N LEU A 24 -6.62 -31.89 -24.67
CA LEU A 24 -6.26 -30.66 -23.97
C LEU A 24 -7.37 -30.25 -23.00
N SER A 25 -7.00 -29.77 -21.81
CA SER A 25 -7.97 -29.20 -20.88
C SER A 25 -8.68 -27.99 -21.51
N LYS A 26 -9.91 -27.70 -21.07
CA LYS A 26 -10.64 -26.49 -21.53
C LYS A 26 -9.81 -25.20 -21.41
N LYS A 27 -8.95 -25.12 -20.39
CA LYS A 27 -8.04 -23.99 -20.17
C LYS A 27 -6.94 -23.93 -21.24
N GLN A 28 -6.31 -25.05 -21.57
CA GLN A 28 -5.29 -25.14 -22.63
C GLN A 28 -5.88 -24.83 -24.00
N GLN A 29 -7.08 -25.32 -24.27
CA GLN A 29 -7.78 -25.04 -25.54
C GLN A 29 -8.15 -23.56 -25.68
N ALA A 30 -8.59 -22.88 -24.61
CA ALA A 30 -8.88 -21.45 -24.61
C ALA A 30 -7.62 -20.60 -24.86
N ILE A 31 -6.45 -21.00 -24.34
CA ILE A 31 -5.16 -20.34 -24.59
C ILE A 31 -4.71 -20.53 -26.05
N LEU A 32 -4.91 -21.73 -26.61
CA LEU A 32 -4.57 -22.01 -28.03
C LEU A 32 -5.46 -21.25 -29.01
N ASN A 33 -6.71 -20.98 -28.63
CA ASN A 33 -7.69 -20.25 -29.45
C ASN A 33 -7.65 -18.73 -29.22
N ALA A 34 -6.76 -18.23 -28.35
CA ALA A 34 -6.59 -16.79 -28.18
C ALA A 34 -6.13 -16.13 -29.50
N PRO A 35 -6.62 -14.92 -29.81
CA PRO A 35 -6.26 -14.22 -31.05
C PRO A 35 -4.79 -13.76 -31.10
N VAL A 36 -4.08 -13.84 -29.97
CA VAL A 36 -2.65 -13.51 -29.84
C VAL A 36 -1.86 -14.70 -29.32
N LYS A 37 -0.59 -14.82 -29.73
CA LYS A 37 0.31 -15.91 -29.33
C LYS A 37 1.53 -15.39 -28.58
N LEU A 38 2.10 -16.24 -27.73
CA LEU A 38 3.34 -15.94 -27.02
C LEU A 38 4.48 -15.60 -28.00
N GLY A 39 5.16 -14.48 -27.79
CA GLY A 39 6.24 -13.98 -28.65
C GLY A 39 5.78 -13.22 -29.89
N GLU A 40 4.49 -13.16 -30.15
CA GLU A 40 3.93 -12.39 -31.29
C GLU A 40 4.05 -10.88 -31.04
N GLU A 41 4.36 -10.13 -32.09
CA GLU A 41 4.33 -8.67 -32.06
C GLU A 41 3.02 -8.17 -32.69
N VAL A 42 2.29 -7.36 -31.93
CA VAL A 42 0.99 -6.82 -32.33
C VAL A 42 0.91 -5.31 -32.08
N LEU A 43 0.08 -4.62 -32.85
CA LEU A 43 -0.30 -3.24 -32.57
C LEU A 43 -1.54 -3.25 -31.67
N VAL A 44 -1.49 -2.45 -30.60
CA VAL A 44 -2.57 -2.32 -29.63
C VAL A 44 -2.89 -0.85 -29.39
N THR A 45 -4.15 -0.48 -29.61
CA THR A 45 -4.64 0.83 -29.17
C THR A 45 -5.10 0.73 -27.70
N ILE A 46 -4.57 1.60 -26.88
CA ILE A 46 -4.84 1.63 -25.43
C ILE A 46 -6.03 2.56 -25.16
N HIS A 47 -7.06 2.05 -24.50
CA HIS A 47 -8.29 2.80 -24.21
C HIS A 47 -8.62 2.91 -22.72
N GLY A 48 -7.80 2.32 -21.85
CA GLY A 48 -7.98 2.40 -20.41
C GLY A 48 -6.71 2.07 -19.65
N ILE A 49 -6.80 2.11 -18.32
CA ILE A 49 -5.71 1.76 -17.43
C ILE A 49 -6.16 0.70 -16.43
N GLY A 50 -5.32 -0.29 -16.19
CA GLY A 50 -5.59 -1.36 -15.24
C GLY A 50 -5.33 -0.95 -13.79
N SER A 51 -5.63 -1.85 -12.88
CA SER A 51 -5.54 -1.61 -11.42
C SER A 51 -4.11 -1.31 -10.95
N SER A 52 -3.09 -1.85 -11.63
CA SER A 52 -1.68 -1.66 -11.30
C SER A 52 -0.99 -0.56 -12.13
N GLY A 53 -1.74 0.17 -12.97
CA GLY A 53 -1.21 1.26 -13.80
C GLY A 53 -0.78 0.82 -15.20
N GLU A 54 -1.04 -0.41 -15.61
CA GLU A 54 -0.83 -0.91 -16.96
C GLU A 54 -1.88 -0.38 -17.93
N GLY A 55 -1.47 -0.06 -19.17
CA GLY A 55 -2.39 0.27 -20.26
C GLY A 55 -3.24 -0.95 -20.61
N VAL A 56 -4.51 -0.72 -20.94
CA VAL A 56 -5.47 -1.76 -21.35
C VAL A 56 -5.92 -1.50 -22.77
N GLY A 57 -5.61 -2.44 -23.65
CA GLY A 57 -6.07 -2.44 -25.02
C GLY A 57 -6.74 -3.76 -25.41
N ARG A 58 -7.12 -3.89 -26.70
CA ARG A 58 -7.72 -5.12 -27.24
C ARG A 58 -7.15 -5.47 -28.59
N VAL A 59 -7.05 -6.77 -28.83
CA VAL A 59 -6.81 -7.37 -30.17
C VAL A 59 -7.96 -8.35 -30.39
N ASP A 60 -8.79 -8.13 -31.41
CA ASP A 60 -9.99 -8.95 -31.71
C ASP A 60 -10.85 -9.21 -30.44
N ASP A 61 -11.21 -8.15 -29.73
CA ASP A 61 -11.94 -8.18 -28.45
C ASP A 61 -11.24 -8.88 -27.28
N PHE A 62 -10.04 -9.37 -27.47
CA PHE A 62 -9.24 -10.00 -26.43
C PHE A 62 -8.38 -8.97 -25.69
N THR A 63 -8.53 -8.90 -24.38
CA THR A 63 -7.85 -7.90 -23.55
C THR A 63 -6.34 -8.12 -23.50
N VAL A 64 -5.57 -7.06 -23.73
CA VAL A 64 -4.11 -7.04 -23.59
C VAL A 64 -3.70 -5.96 -22.61
N PHE A 65 -2.98 -6.35 -21.55
CA PHE A 65 -2.39 -5.44 -20.58
C PHE A 65 -0.96 -5.12 -20.98
N VAL A 66 -0.63 -3.83 -21.03
CA VAL A 66 0.68 -3.34 -21.47
C VAL A 66 1.24 -2.36 -20.45
N PRO A 67 2.18 -2.80 -19.58
CA PRO A 67 2.86 -1.88 -18.66
C PRO A 67 3.47 -0.69 -19.41
N PHE A 68 3.38 0.50 -18.81
CA PHE A 68 3.92 1.77 -19.32
C PHE A 68 3.25 2.32 -20.61
N ALA A 69 2.18 1.72 -21.10
CA ALA A 69 1.37 2.29 -22.16
C ALA A 69 0.21 3.11 -21.56
N LEU A 70 -0.17 4.21 -22.24
CA LEU A 70 -1.16 5.18 -21.78
C LEU A 70 -2.43 5.15 -22.64
N PRO A 71 -3.60 5.45 -22.07
CA PRO A 71 -4.82 5.64 -22.83
C PRO A 71 -4.64 6.69 -23.95
N GLY A 72 -5.14 6.39 -25.15
CA GLY A 72 -4.98 7.20 -26.36
C GLY A 72 -3.77 6.82 -27.21
N GLU A 73 -2.85 5.99 -26.71
CA GLU A 73 -1.69 5.54 -27.49
C GLU A 73 -2.02 4.37 -28.41
N THR A 74 -1.31 4.31 -29.53
CA THR A 74 -1.15 3.09 -30.32
C THR A 74 0.28 2.60 -30.15
N VAL A 75 0.44 1.39 -29.61
CA VAL A 75 1.74 0.84 -29.22
C VAL A 75 2.02 -0.49 -29.92
N LYS A 76 3.29 -0.74 -30.21
CA LYS A 76 3.78 -2.05 -30.65
C LYS A 76 4.18 -2.87 -29.42
N VAL A 77 3.65 -4.07 -29.31
CA VAL A 77 3.73 -4.91 -28.11
C VAL A 77 4.19 -6.31 -28.50
N SER A 78 5.15 -6.87 -27.77
CA SER A 78 5.51 -8.29 -27.82
C SER A 78 4.77 -9.04 -26.72
N ILE A 79 3.94 -10.01 -27.07
CA ILE A 79 3.13 -10.80 -26.13
C ILE A 79 4.04 -11.70 -25.29
N ASN A 80 4.07 -11.50 -23.98
CA ASN A 80 4.91 -12.24 -23.06
C ASN A 80 4.15 -13.25 -22.17
N MET A 81 2.80 -13.16 -22.13
CA MET A 81 1.95 -14.13 -21.45
C MET A 81 0.55 -14.16 -22.08
N VAL A 82 -0.01 -15.37 -22.23
CA VAL A 82 -1.40 -15.57 -22.66
C VAL A 82 -2.15 -16.37 -21.59
N LYS A 83 -3.28 -15.85 -21.14
CA LYS A 83 -4.24 -16.50 -20.22
C LYS A 83 -5.53 -16.82 -20.95
N LYS A 84 -6.51 -17.39 -20.25
CA LYS A 84 -7.82 -17.74 -20.85
C LYS A 84 -8.59 -16.53 -21.38
N THR A 85 -8.52 -15.39 -20.72
CA THR A 85 -9.35 -14.20 -20.95
C THR A 85 -8.59 -12.93 -21.23
N TYR A 86 -7.26 -12.97 -21.14
CA TYR A 86 -6.38 -11.82 -21.41
C TYR A 86 -4.96 -12.25 -21.74
N ALA A 87 -4.19 -11.35 -22.30
CA ALA A 87 -2.76 -11.44 -22.44
C ALA A 87 -2.05 -10.29 -21.72
N THR A 88 -0.76 -10.44 -21.50
CA THR A 88 0.13 -9.33 -21.15
C THR A 88 1.20 -9.21 -22.21
N GLY A 89 1.66 -8.00 -22.45
CA GLY A 89 2.70 -7.73 -23.43
C GLY A 89 3.73 -6.73 -22.93
N LYS A 90 4.94 -6.87 -23.43
CA LYS A 90 6.02 -5.91 -23.23
C LYS A 90 5.92 -4.82 -24.29
N LEU A 91 5.89 -3.57 -23.88
CA LEU A 91 5.96 -2.41 -24.75
C LEU A 91 7.29 -2.43 -25.52
N ILE A 92 7.22 -2.41 -26.85
CA ILE A 92 8.38 -2.37 -27.76
C ILE A 92 8.59 -0.96 -28.30
N ASP A 93 7.49 -0.33 -28.78
CA ASP A 93 7.54 0.99 -29.39
C ASP A 93 6.20 1.71 -29.22
N ILE A 94 6.24 3.03 -29.22
CA ILE A 94 5.06 3.90 -29.18
C ILE A 94 4.89 4.51 -30.57
N VAL A 95 3.93 3.99 -31.31
CA VAL A 95 3.66 4.42 -32.69
C VAL A 95 2.93 5.77 -32.73
N ILE A 96 1.96 5.93 -31.84
CA ILE A 96 1.22 7.19 -31.63
C ILE A 96 1.23 7.47 -30.12
N PRO A 97 1.97 8.51 -29.66
CA PRO A 97 2.01 8.86 -28.25
C PRO A 97 0.74 9.59 -27.81
N ALA A 98 0.43 9.54 -26.52
CA ALA A 98 -0.56 10.39 -25.89
C ALA A 98 0.01 11.80 -25.63
N ASP A 99 -0.83 12.85 -25.72
CA ASP A 99 -0.42 14.25 -25.55
C ASP A 99 0.17 14.56 -24.15
N ASN A 100 -0.24 13.78 -23.16
CA ASN A 100 0.20 13.93 -21.76
C ASN A 100 1.37 13.01 -21.39
N ARG A 101 2.01 12.33 -22.33
CA ARG A 101 3.23 11.55 -22.11
C ARG A 101 4.43 12.45 -21.88
N ILE A 102 5.24 12.11 -20.86
CA ILE A 102 6.50 12.80 -20.55
C ILE A 102 7.61 11.78 -20.30
N GLU A 103 8.85 12.25 -20.33
CA GLU A 103 10.01 11.45 -19.90
C GLU A 103 10.04 11.35 -18.38
N PRO A 104 10.21 10.13 -17.81
CA PRO A 104 10.34 9.93 -16.37
C PRO A 104 11.57 10.62 -15.79
N THR A 105 11.44 11.24 -14.63
CA THR A 105 12.55 11.91 -13.94
C THR A 105 13.49 10.92 -13.23
N CYS A 106 12.99 9.77 -12.80
CA CYS A 106 13.75 8.78 -12.06
C CYS A 106 14.51 7.83 -13.00
N GLU A 107 15.82 7.74 -12.88
CA GLU A 107 16.67 6.83 -13.69
C GLU A 107 16.33 5.33 -13.49
N LEU A 108 15.77 4.99 -12.33
CA LEU A 108 15.35 3.62 -12.00
C LEU A 108 13.92 3.29 -12.43
N TYR A 109 13.23 4.26 -13.07
CA TYR A 109 11.86 4.03 -13.53
C TYR A 109 11.80 2.91 -14.56
N GLY A 110 10.79 2.04 -14.45
CA GLY A 110 10.64 0.87 -15.32
C GLY A 110 11.42 -0.37 -14.87
N VAL A 111 12.36 -0.23 -13.93
CA VAL A 111 13.08 -1.35 -13.29
C VAL A 111 12.64 -1.47 -11.83
N CYS A 112 12.69 -0.37 -11.07
CA CYS A 112 12.17 -0.28 -9.72
C CYS A 112 10.64 -0.44 -9.72
N GLY A 113 10.09 -1.25 -8.80
CA GLY A 113 8.65 -1.49 -8.64
C GLY A 113 7.87 -0.37 -7.92
N GLY A 114 8.54 0.70 -7.47
CA GLY A 114 7.93 1.71 -6.61
C GLY A 114 6.94 2.64 -7.31
N CYS A 115 7.16 2.98 -8.59
CA CYS A 115 6.35 3.94 -9.35
C CYS A 115 5.83 3.34 -10.66
N GLN A 116 4.60 3.70 -11.04
CA GLN A 116 3.97 3.21 -12.27
C GLN A 116 3.59 4.32 -13.26
N LEU A 117 3.55 5.60 -12.82
CA LEU A 117 2.96 6.69 -13.59
C LEU A 117 3.89 7.90 -13.82
N GLN A 118 5.23 7.75 -13.69
CA GLN A 118 6.15 8.87 -13.94
C GLN A 118 6.24 9.30 -15.42
N HIS A 119 5.74 8.48 -16.33
CA HIS A 119 5.75 8.74 -17.77
C HIS A 119 4.51 9.51 -18.27
N ILE A 120 3.74 10.09 -17.35
CA ILE A 120 2.58 10.95 -17.66
C ILE A 120 2.62 12.21 -16.82
N THR A 121 2.13 13.33 -17.36
CA THR A 121 2.00 14.60 -16.63
C THR A 121 1.21 14.41 -15.34
N TYR A 122 1.45 15.25 -14.34
CA TYR A 122 0.77 15.09 -13.05
C TYR A 122 -0.74 15.29 -13.16
N GLU A 123 -1.19 16.23 -13.97
CA GLU A 123 -2.61 16.45 -14.31
C GLU A 123 -3.21 15.20 -14.97
N GLY A 124 -2.44 14.55 -15.84
CA GLY A 124 -2.80 13.26 -16.44
C GLY A 124 -2.97 12.16 -15.41
N GLN A 125 -2.09 12.08 -14.38
CA GLN A 125 -2.22 11.14 -13.28
C GLN A 125 -3.50 11.37 -12.48
N LEU A 126 -3.84 12.62 -12.14
CA LEU A 126 -5.07 12.96 -11.42
C LEU A 126 -6.33 12.60 -12.24
N SER A 127 -6.29 12.85 -13.55
CA SER A 127 -7.38 12.46 -14.47
C SER A 127 -7.56 10.94 -14.50
N LEU A 128 -6.47 10.16 -14.63
CA LEU A 128 -6.51 8.69 -14.59
C LEU A 128 -7.05 8.16 -13.26
N LYS A 129 -6.64 8.73 -12.14
CA LYS A 129 -7.10 8.33 -10.80
C LYS A 129 -8.57 8.64 -10.60
N THR A 130 -9.04 9.79 -11.10
CA THR A 130 -10.48 10.15 -11.12
C THR A 130 -11.25 9.11 -11.95
N GLN A 131 -10.81 8.82 -13.17
CA GLN A 131 -11.49 7.87 -14.05
C GLN A 131 -11.53 6.46 -13.44
N LYS A 132 -10.42 6.03 -12.81
CA LYS A 132 -10.36 4.74 -12.11
C LYS A 132 -11.43 4.63 -11.01
N VAL A 133 -11.66 5.70 -10.23
CA VAL A 133 -12.70 5.70 -9.20
C VAL A 133 -14.09 5.72 -9.84
N LYS A 134 -14.31 6.51 -10.89
CA LYS A 134 -15.57 6.50 -11.68
C LYS A 134 -15.92 5.10 -12.19
N ASP A 135 -14.95 4.43 -12.80
CA ASP A 135 -15.14 3.10 -13.37
C ASP A 135 -15.57 2.05 -12.34
N VAL A 136 -15.02 2.07 -11.12
CA VAL A 136 -15.41 1.11 -10.08
C VAL A 136 -16.73 1.47 -9.42
N ILE A 137 -17.03 2.75 -9.24
CA ILE A 137 -18.32 3.23 -8.73
C ILE A 137 -19.45 2.81 -9.67
N GLU A 138 -19.26 2.95 -10.98
CA GLU A 138 -20.23 2.52 -11.98
C GLU A 138 -20.34 1.00 -12.08
N ARG A 139 -19.22 0.30 -12.29
CA ARG A 139 -19.22 -1.13 -12.67
C ARG A 139 -19.37 -2.09 -11.49
N ILE A 140 -18.93 -1.69 -10.30
CA ILE A 140 -18.96 -2.53 -9.08
C ILE A 140 -20.00 -2.00 -8.12
N GLY A 141 -20.03 -0.68 -7.89
CA GLY A 141 -20.97 -0.04 -6.97
C GLY A 141 -22.35 0.16 -7.56
N HIS A 142 -22.52 0.02 -8.88
CA HIS A 142 -23.77 0.30 -9.61
C HIS A 142 -24.37 1.65 -9.30
N GLN A 143 -23.47 2.64 -9.07
CA GLN A 143 -23.83 4.02 -8.74
C GLN A 143 -23.47 4.96 -9.90
N ASN A 144 -24.05 6.16 -9.88
CA ASN A 144 -23.78 7.21 -10.87
C ASN A 144 -22.31 7.67 -10.77
N PRO A 145 -21.47 7.50 -11.83
CA PRO A 145 -20.08 7.96 -11.83
C PRO A 145 -19.90 9.49 -11.74
N ASP A 146 -20.95 10.28 -12.02
CA ASP A 146 -20.90 11.74 -11.90
C ASP A 146 -20.83 12.23 -10.45
N LEU A 147 -21.13 11.36 -9.49
CA LEU A 147 -20.93 11.63 -8.05
C LEU A 147 -19.43 11.66 -7.67
N VAL A 148 -18.54 11.19 -8.54
CA VAL A 148 -17.09 11.18 -8.30
C VAL A 148 -16.50 12.53 -8.75
N LYS A 149 -15.91 13.24 -7.79
CA LYS A 149 -15.24 14.52 -8.02
C LYS A 149 -13.85 14.31 -8.67
N PRO A 150 -13.27 15.35 -9.27
CA PRO A 150 -11.87 15.32 -9.67
C PRO A 150 -10.94 15.01 -8.49
N ALA A 151 -9.91 14.19 -8.74
CA ALA A 151 -8.95 13.81 -7.69
C ALA A 151 -8.18 15.02 -7.15
N LEU A 152 -8.10 15.13 -5.83
CA LEU A 152 -7.27 16.13 -5.15
C LEU A 152 -5.82 15.59 -5.08
N GLY A 153 -4.86 16.42 -5.46
CA GLY A 153 -3.44 16.08 -5.40
C GLY A 153 -2.60 17.19 -4.79
N PRO A 154 -1.37 16.88 -4.31
CA PRO A 154 -0.47 17.88 -3.77
C PRO A 154 0.02 18.84 -4.86
N LYS A 155 0.37 20.05 -4.45
CA LYS A 155 1.00 21.04 -5.34
C LYS A 155 2.39 20.60 -5.80
N LYS A 156 3.10 19.84 -4.95
CA LYS A 156 4.43 19.27 -5.22
C LYS A 156 4.33 17.74 -5.11
N PRO A 157 4.25 17.01 -6.24
CA PRO A 157 4.04 15.57 -6.23
C PRO A 157 5.34 14.76 -6.01
N TRP A 158 6.41 15.40 -5.58
CA TRP A 158 7.72 14.82 -5.30
C TRP A 158 8.13 15.04 -3.85
N ALA A 159 9.08 14.26 -3.36
CA ALA A 159 9.64 14.35 -2.01
C ALA A 159 8.59 14.32 -0.89
N TYR A 160 7.45 13.65 -1.13
CA TYR A 160 6.32 13.64 -0.20
C TYR A 160 6.40 12.53 0.85
N ARG A 161 7.19 11.46 0.57
CA ARG A 161 7.13 10.23 1.34
C ARG A 161 8.06 10.31 2.55
N ASN A 162 7.48 10.46 3.74
CA ASN A 162 8.21 10.60 5.01
C ASN A 162 8.69 9.27 5.62
N LYS A 163 8.37 8.12 5.02
CA LYS A 163 8.84 6.79 5.46
C LYS A 163 9.46 6.02 4.31
N MET A 164 10.69 5.60 4.50
CA MET A 164 11.46 4.74 3.62
C MET A 164 11.63 3.36 4.25
N GLN A 165 11.65 2.31 3.41
CA GLN A 165 11.98 0.94 3.79
C GLN A 165 12.83 0.34 2.67
N MET A 166 14.15 0.26 2.88
CA MET A 166 15.09 -0.26 1.88
C MET A 166 15.58 -1.65 2.24
N PRO A 167 15.40 -2.65 1.39
CA PRO A 167 16.06 -3.95 1.53
C PRO A 167 17.57 -3.82 1.34
N VAL A 168 18.29 -4.65 2.06
CA VAL A 168 19.73 -4.84 1.99
C VAL A 168 20.02 -6.28 1.59
N GLY A 169 20.88 -6.47 0.61
CA GLY A 169 21.27 -7.78 0.07
C GLY A 169 22.65 -7.72 -0.57
N GLY A 170 22.92 -8.63 -1.51
CA GLY A 170 24.23 -8.81 -2.13
C GLY A 170 25.11 -9.78 -1.36
N ALA A 171 26.43 -9.51 -1.32
CA ALA A 171 27.40 -10.32 -0.62
C ALA A 171 28.29 -9.46 0.28
N ARG A 172 29.01 -10.08 1.21
CA ARG A 172 30.01 -9.38 2.02
C ARG A 172 31.08 -8.77 1.10
N GLY A 173 31.37 -7.49 1.29
CA GLY A 173 32.24 -6.70 0.42
C GLY A 173 31.58 -6.17 -0.87
N ASP A 174 30.38 -6.64 -1.21
CA ASP A 174 29.56 -6.17 -2.35
C ASP A 174 28.10 -6.02 -1.90
N ILE A 175 27.89 -5.16 -0.91
CA ILE A 175 26.56 -4.89 -0.34
C ILE A 175 25.70 -4.10 -1.32
N GLN A 176 24.44 -4.51 -1.48
CA GLN A 176 23.44 -3.82 -2.26
C GLN A 176 22.38 -3.26 -1.34
N MET A 177 21.93 -2.03 -1.58
CA MET A 177 20.80 -1.41 -0.89
C MET A 177 20.01 -0.56 -1.87
N GLY A 178 18.69 -0.69 -1.85
CA GLY A 178 17.84 0.02 -2.81
C GLY A 178 16.37 -0.37 -2.69
N PHE A 179 15.71 -0.59 -3.82
CA PHE A 179 14.31 -0.95 -3.88
C PHE A 179 14.12 -2.27 -4.63
N TYR A 180 13.02 -2.95 -4.39
CA TYR A 180 12.71 -4.15 -5.15
C TYR A 180 12.35 -3.84 -6.59
N ALA A 181 12.85 -4.67 -7.50
CA ALA A 181 12.46 -4.64 -8.90
C ALA A 181 10.98 -5.03 -9.06
N MET A 182 10.40 -4.62 -10.17
CA MET A 182 8.99 -4.88 -10.46
C MET A 182 8.71 -6.39 -10.51
N GLY A 183 7.81 -6.85 -9.63
CA GLY A 183 7.35 -8.24 -9.57
C GLY A 183 8.38 -9.24 -9.05
N SER A 184 9.50 -8.80 -8.46
CA SER A 184 10.49 -9.66 -7.82
C SER A 184 11.01 -9.06 -6.51
N HIS A 185 11.89 -9.81 -5.82
CA HIS A 185 12.67 -9.33 -4.66
C HIS A 185 14.11 -9.01 -5.03
N ASP A 186 14.43 -8.92 -6.31
CA ASP A 186 15.76 -8.46 -6.75
C ASP A 186 15.94 -7.00 -6.37
N ILE A 187 17.09 -6.65 -5.79
CA ILE A 187 17.36 -5.28 -5.34
C ILE A 187 17.89 -4.47 -6.52
N VAL A 188 17.17 -3.41 -6.85
CA VAL A 188 17.64 -2.35 -7.74
C VAL A 188 18.43 -1.37 -6.89
N GLN A 189 19.75 -1.36 -7.08
CA GLN A 189 20.66 -0.50 -6.32
C GLN A 189 20.30 0.97 -6.51
N GLY A 190 20.12 1.70 -5.41
CA GLY A 190 19.87 3.14 -5.43
C GLY A 190 19.42 3.68 -4.09
N THR A 191 20.05 4.73 -3.63
CA THR A 191 19.80 5.42 -2.35
C THR A 191 19.06 6.74 -2.53
N ASN A 192 18.93 7.21 -3.77
CA ASN A 192 18.23 8.46 -4.09
C ASN A 192 16.92 8.15 -4.81
N CYS A 193 15.79 8.51 -4.19
CA CYS A 193 14.45 8.29 -4.71
C CYS A 193 13.68 9.61 -4.73
N PRO A 194 13.26 10.12 -5.91
CA PRO A 194 12.61 11.43 -6.03
C PRO A 194 11.28 11.58 -5.28
N ILE A 195 10.58 10.48 -4.96
CA ILE A 195 9.32 10.55 -4.19
C ILE A 195 9.55 10.49 -2.67
N GLN A 196 10.74 10.07 -2.22
CA GLN A 196 11.10 10.09 -0.81
C GLN A 196 11.46 11.51 -0.38
N ASP A 197 11.15 11.86 0.87
CA ASP A 197 11.71 13.01 1.52
C ASP A 197 13.26 12.98 1.47
N ASP A 198 13.89 14.12 1.31
CA ASP A 198 15.37 14.23 1.18
C ASP A 198 16.09 13.69 2.42
N GLY A 199 15.47 13.78 3.60
CA GLY A 199 15.97 13.17 4.82
C GLY A 199 16.04 11.65 4.73
N ASN A 200 15.07 11.00 4.11
CA ASN A 200 15.12 9.56 3.85
C ASN A 200 16.22 9.18 2.88
N ASN A 201 16.45 9.98 1.83
CA ASN A 201 17.56 9.77 0.90
C ASN A 201 18.92 9.92 1.61
N THR A 202 19.03 10.91 2.53
CA THR A 202 20.20 11.10 3.37
C THR A 202 20.43 9.90 4.30
N ILE A 203 19.39 9.42 4.99
CA ILE A 203 19.47 8.21 5.84
C ILE A 203 19.94 7.02 5.02
N ALA A 204 19.37 6.82 3.83
CA ALA A 204 19.71 5.71 2.95
C ALA A 204 21.19 5.75 2.56
N GLN A 205 21.68 6.89 2.08
CA GLN A 205 23.08 7.03 1.65
C GLN A 205 24.05 6.84 2.82
N VAL A 206 23.80 7.50 3.94
CA VAL A 206 24.68 7.39 5.12
C VAL A 206 24.71 5.96 5.67
N CYS A 207 23.56 5.29 5.79
CA CYS A 207 23.52 3.91 6.25
C CYS A 207 24.19 2.94 5.27
N TYR A 208 24.07 3.17 3.97
CA TYR A 208 24.77 2.39 2.95
C TYR A 208 26.30 2.54 3.09
N ASP A 209 26.80 3.76 3.23
CA ASP A 209 28.23 4.04 3.39
C ASP A 209 28.78 3.40 4.68
N ILE A 210 28.05 3.53 5.81
CA ILE A 210 28.42 2.91 7.09
C ILE A 210 28.46 1.38 6.96
N ALA A 211 27.44 0.77 6.30
CA ALA A 211 27.39 -0.68 6.10
C ALA A 211 28.62 -1.19 5.33
N LYS A 212 29.08 -0.43 4.33
CA LYS A 212 30.31 -0.74 3.57
C LYS A 212 31.58 -0.53 4.41
N GLU A 213 31.69 0.59 5.12
CA GLU A 213 32.85 0.92 5.97
C GLU A 213 33.05 -0.10 7.08
N LEU A 214 31.97 -0.65 7.63
CA LEU A 214 31.99 -1.65 8.71
C LEU A 214 32.00 -3.10 8.20
N ASP A 215 32.03 -3.31 6.88
CA ASP A 215 31.97 -4.62 6.22
C ASP A 215 30.85 -5.50 6.78
N VAL A 216 29.65 -4.92 6.94
CA VAL A 216 28.48 -5.62 7.51
C VAL A 216 27.99 -6.67 6.53
N GLU A 217 27.74 -7.89 7.02
CA GLU A 217 27.21 -8.98 6.21
C GLU A 217 25.73 -8.70 5.86
N PRO A 218 25.36 -8.56 4.57
CA PRO A 218 23.97 -8.42 4.16
C PRO A 218 23.21 -9.75 4.34
N TYR A 219 21.89 -9.64 4.55
CA TYR A 219 21.03 -10.82 4.64
C TYR A 219 20.68 -11.33 3.24
N ASP A 220 20.82 -12.62 3.04
CA ASP A 220 20.41 -13.34 1.83
C ASP A 220 19.07 -14.05 2.08
N GLU A 221 18.00 -13.62 1.39
CA GLU A 221 16.67 -14.20 1.50
C GLU A 221 16.59 -15.66 1.06
N HIS A 222 17.43 -16.08 0.09
CA HIS A 222 17.42 -17.45 -0.44
C HIS A 222 18.01 -18.44 0.55
N THR A 223 19.14 -18.10 1.16
CA THR A 223 19.81 -18.97 2.13
C THR A 223 19.33 -18.75 3.56
N GLY A 224 18.81 -17.54 3.87
CA GLY A 224 18.43 -17.11 5.21
C GLY A 224 19.62 -16.84 6.12
N LYS A 225 20.78 -16.55 5.54
CA LYS A 225 22.03 -16.21 6.24
C LYS A 225 22.32 -14.72 6.13
N GLY A 226 23.24 -14.24 6.96
CA GLY A 226 23.61 -12.83 7.01
C GLY A 226 22.91 -12.08 8.13
N VAL A 227 23.15 -10.78 8.22
CA VAL A 227 22.75 -9.96 9.36
C VAL A 227 21.80 -8.85 8.96
N LEU A 228 22.25 -7.86 8.19
CA LEU A 228 21.49 -6.64 7.90
C LEU A 228 20.46 -6.90 6.79
N ARG A 229 19.17 -6.75 7.11
CA ARG A 229 18.05 -7.04 6.21
C ARG A 229 17.46 -5.78 5.55
N HIS A 230 17.21 -4.76 6.36
CA HIS A 230 16.59 -3.51 5.90
C HIS A 230 17.14 -2.32 6.68
N VAL A 231 17.11 -1.17 6.02
CA VAL A 231 17.24 0.14 6.63
C VAL A 231 15.91 0.87 6.45
N ILE A 232 15.36 1.38 7.56
CA ILE A 232 14.12 2.14 7.54
C ILE A 232 14.42 3.55 8.05
N GLY A 233 13.96 4.55 7.30
CA GLY A 233 13.93 5.95 7.70
C GLY A 233 12.51 6.41 7.95
N ARG A 234 12.31 7.22 8.98
CA ARG A 234 11.09 7.99 9.22
C ARG A 234 11.44 9.43 9.51
N ILE A 235 10.84 10.33 8.78
CA ILE A 235 11.02 11.77 8.92
C ILE A 235 9.79 12.31 9.63
N GLY A 236 9.97 12.80 10.86
CA GLY A 236 8.95 13.48 11.65
C GLY A 236 9.31 14.95 11.85
N GLN A 237 8.39 15.72 12.40
CA GLN A 237 8.64 17.14 12.65
C GLN A 237 9.62 17.37 13.81
N SER A 238 9.64 16.52 14.83
CA SER A 238 10.61 16.65 15.95
C SER A 238 12.02 16.24 15.52
N GLY A 239 12.14 15.23 14.68
CA GLY A 239 13.41 14.67 14.25
C GLY A 239 13.24 13.40 13.43
N TRP A 240 14.36 12.73 13.13
CA TRP A 240 14.40 11.57 12.26
C TRP A 240 14.63 10.28 13.05
N MET A 241 13.98 9.20 12.64
CA MET A 241 14.19 7.87 13.17
C MET A 241 14.90 6.99 12.15
N VAL A 242 15.95 6.32 12.58
CA VAL A 242 16.64 5.28 11.82
C VAL A 242 16.38 3.93 12.46
N ILE A 243 15.94 2.94 11.68
CA ILE A 243 15.73 1.57 12.15
C ILE A 243 16.61 0.64 11.33
N LEU A 244 17.51 -0.05 12.01
CA LEU A 244 18.36 -1.10 11.43
C LEU A 244 17.72 -2.45 11.69
N VAL A 245 17.24 -3.12 10.65
CA VAL A 245 16.58 -4.42 10.78
C VAL A 245 17.57 -5.53 10.50
N THR A 246 17.75 -6.45 11.46
CA THR A 246 18.66 -7.58 11.34
C THR A 246 17.94 -8.91 11.41
N ALA A 247 18.55 -9.95 10.84
CA ALA A 247 18.09 -11.33 10.97
C ALA A 247 18.48 -11.96 12.32
N THR A 248 19.43 -11.36 13.02
CA THR A 248 20.03 -11.86 14.26
C THR A 248 19.76 -10.89 15.41
N ASP A 249 19.80 -11.39 16.64
CA ASP A 249 19.69 -10.58 17.88
C ASP A 249 20.91 -9.67 18.13
N TYR A 250 21.88 -9.75 17.28
CA TYR A 250 23.15 -9.02 17.37
C TYR A 250 23.34 -8.14 16.15
N LEU A 251 23.57 -6.84 16.37
CA LEU A 251 24.00 -5.88 15.37
C LEU A 251 25.53 -5.69 15.49
N PRO A 252 26.35 -6.17 14.53
CA PRO A 252 27.78 -5.93 14.54
C PRO A 252 28.12 -4.45 14.56
N HIS A 253 29.16 -4.08 15.34
CA HIS A 253 29.66 -2.69 15.40
C HIS A 253 28.59 -1.65 15.88
N GLN A 254 27.69 -2.06 16.77
CA GLN A 254 26.55 -1.24 17.21
C GLN A 254 26.97 0.19 17.63
N GLU A 255 28.02 0.35 18.42
CA GLU A 255 28.50 1.66 18.85
C GLU A 255 29.01 2.52 17.68
N ALA A 256 29.65 1.88 16.68
CA ALA A 256 30.13 2.57 15.49
C ALA A 256 28.93 3.02 14.62
N TRP A 257 27.87 2.21 14.51
CA TRP A 257 26.63 2.61 13.85
C TRP A 257 26.06 3.88 14.47
N VAL A 258 25.83 3.87 15.80
CA VAL A 258 25.26 5.02 16.52
C VAL A 258 26.14 6.25 16.31
N LYS A 259 27.46 6.16 16.56
CA LYS A 259 28.39 7.26 16.43
C LYS A 259 28.41 7.84 15.00
N ASN A 260 28.47 6.98 13.99
CA ASN A 260 28.54 7.45 12.59
C ASN A 260 27.23 8.07 12.13
N ILE A 261 26.07 7.48 12.49
CA ILE A 261 24.76 8.05 12.14
C ILE A 261 24.59 9.42 12.79
N THR A 262 24.77 9.53 14.11
CA THR A 262 24.58 10.80 14.83
C THR A 262 25.56 11.91 14.40
N ASN A 263 26.78 11.54 14.02
CA ASN A 263 27.76 12.51 13.52
C ASN A 263 27.44 13.00 12.10
N ARG A 264 26.89 12.13 11.23
CA ARG A 264 26.61 12.47 9.82
C ARG A 264 25.21 13.00 9.60
N ILE A 265 24.28 12.72 10.50
CA ILE A 265 22.86 13.13 10.44
C ILE A 265 22.47 13.75 11.79
N PRO A 266 22.73 15.05 11.99
CA PRO A 266 22.39 15.73 13.26
C PRO A 266 20.90 15.76 13.57
N GLN A 267 20.03 15.56 12.59
CA GLN A 267 18.58 15.53 12.72
C GLN A 267 18.05 14.21 13.32
N VAL A 268 18.89 13.19 13.47
CA VAL A 268 18.47 11.91 14.03
C VAL A 268 18.18 12.06 15.53
N GLU A 269 16.92 11.84 15.92
CA GLU A 269 16.44 11.87 17.30
C GLU A 269 16.51 10.48 17.94
N THR A 270 16.30 9.42 17.14
CA THR A 270 16.34 8.06 17.66
C THR A 270 16.86 7.04 16.64
N ILE A 271 17.58 6.04 17.17
CA ILE A 271 18.08 4.89 16.40
C ILE A 271 17.58 3.62 17.08
N VAL A 272 16.96 2.73 16.32
CA VAL A 272 16.41 1.48 16.79
C VAL A 272 17.02 0.30 16.02
N HIS A 273 17.44 -0.73 16.75
CA HIS A 273 17.75 -2.03 16.20
C HIS A 273 16.51 -2.92 16.34
N ASN A 274 15.96 -3.35 15.21
CA ASN A 274 14.82 -4.27 15.14
C ASN A 274 15.28 -5.65 14.70
N VAL A 275 14.80 -6.69 15.38
CA VAL A 275 15.19 -8.08 15.11
C VAL A 275 14.08 -8.82 14.39
N ASN A 276 14.35 -9.26 13.17
CA ASN A 276 13.46 -10.11 12.38
C ASN A 276 14.17 -11.33 11.81
N GLY A 277 14.24 -12.40 12.57
CA GLY A 277 14.80 -13.70 12.15
C GLY A 277 13.86 -14.56 11.31
N LYS A 278 12.62 -14.12 11.03
CA LYS A 278 11.62 -14.91 10.29
C LYS A 278 11.78 -14.73 8.78
N ARG A 279 11.61 -15.84 8.04
CA ARG A 279 11.55 -15.83 6.57
C ARG A 279 10.13 -15.51 6.11
N THR A 280 9.74 -14.24 6.16
CA THR A 280 8.43 -13.74 5.75
C THR A 280 8.58 -12.39 5.07
N ASN A 281 7.54 -11.93 4.37
CA ASN A 281 7.48 -10.60 3.76
C ASN A 281 7.28 -9.47 4.80
N VAL A 282 7.12 -9.81 6.07
CA VAL A 282 7.03 -8.83 7.16
C VAL A 282 8.44 -8.28 7.41
N ILE A 283 8.60 -6.97 7.33
CA ILE A 283 9.91 -6.30 7.43
C ILE A 283 10.35 -6.21 8.89
N LEU A 284 9.48 -5.69 9.78
CA LEU A 284 9.78 -5.54 11.20
C LEU A 284 9.48 -6.81 11.98
N GLY A 285 10.42 -7.25 12.77
CA GLY A 285 10.21 -8.28 13.76
C GLY A 285 9.66 -7.73 15.09
N PRO A 286 9.32 -8.59 16.07
CA PRO A 286 8.63 -8.16 17.28
C PRO A 286 9.55 -7.45 18.30
N THR A 287 10.86 -7.60 18.19
CA THR A 287 11.83 -7.11 19.20
C THR A 287 12.52 -5.85 18.71
N ASN A 288 12.52 -4.81 19.55
CA ASN A 288 13.25 -3.57 19.31
C ASN A 288 14.22 -3.32 20.46
N TYR A 289 15.43 -2.87 20.14
CA TYR A 289 16.41 -2.33 21.06
C TYR A 289 16.66 -0.87 20.70
N VAL A 290 16.38 0.05 21.61
CA VAL A 290 16.69 1.47 21.43
C VAL A 290 18.20 1.66 21.60
N LEU A 291 18.88 2.11 20.55
CA LEU A 291 20.32 2.32 20.55
C LEU A 291 20.69 3.77 20.89
N TYR A 292 19.80 4.70 20.54
CA TYR A 292 19.94 6.14 20.76
C TYR A 292 18.57 6.79 20.86
N GLY A 293 18.40 7.79 21.73
CA GLY A 293 17.12 8.49 21.96
C GLY A 293 16.07 7.64 22.66
N ASP A 294 14.79 7.96 22.47
CA ASP A 294 13.66 7.37 23.21
C ASP A 294 12.93 6.25 22.46
N GLY A 295 13.35 5.91 21.24
CA GLY A 295 12.70 4.90 20.40
C GLY A 295 11.43 5.38 19.69
N THR A 296 11.08 6.65 19.81
CA THR A 296 9.94 7.29 19.15
C THR A 296 10.36 8.65 18.57
N ILE A 297 9.58 9.14 17.63
CA ILE A 297 9.62 10.52 17.14
C ILE A 297 8.22 11.13 17.23
N THR A 298 8.15 12.45 17.29
CA THR A 298 6.88 13.17 17.25
C THR A 298 6.60 13.65 15.82
N ASP A 299 5.39 13.41 15.36
CA ASP A 299 4.89 13.96 14.10
C ASP A 299 3.54 14.65 14.31
N HIS A 300 3.12 15.50 13.38
CA HIS A 300 1.91 16.27 13.49
C HIS A 300 1.03 16.11 12.25
N ILE A 301 -0.28 16.15 12.47
CA ILE A 301 -1.27 16.38 11.43
C ILE A 301 -2.08 17.61 11.87
N LYS A 302 -1.85 18.76 11.25
CA LYS A 302 -2.30 20.07 11.74
C LYS A 302 -1.81 20.31 13.19
N ASP A 303 -2.73 20.61 14.10
CA ASP A 303 -2.44 20.91 15.50
C ASP A 303 -2.36 19.64 16.38
N LEU A 304 -2.63 18.46 15.80
CA LEU A 304 -2.60 17.19 16.52
C LEU A 304 -1.21 16.58 16.50
N GLN A 305 -0.71 16.26 17.67
CA GLN A 305 0.58 15.63 17.89
C GLN A 305 0.43 14.10 18.04
N PHE A 306 1.32 13.36 17.39
CA PHE A 306 1.35 11.89 17.41
C PHE A 306 2.73 11.37 17.76
N ASN A 307 2.80 10.42 18.69
CA ASN A 307 4.02 9.66 18.94
C ASN A 307 4.13 8.50 17.97
N VAL A 308 5.20 8.48 17.18
CA VAL A 308 5.43 7.48 16.14
C VAL A 308 6.57 6.56 16.55
N SER A 309 6.24 5.30 16.83
CA SER A 309 7.20 4.22 17.10
C SER A 309 7.59 3.48 15.81
N PRO A 310 8.59 2.58 15.82
CA PRO A 310 8.90 1.74 14.66
C PRO A 310 7.71 1.00 14.05
N HIS A 311 6.81 0.49 14.91
CA HIS A 311 5.64 -0.30 14.51
C HIS A 311 4.38 0.53 14.24
N SER A 312 4.32 1.79 14.67
CA SER A 312 3.14 2.63 14.46
C SER A 312 2.83 2.77 12.97
N PHE A 313 1.59 2.51 12.60
CA PHE A 313 1.09 2.97 11.31
C PHE A 313 0.91 4.49 11.38
N PHE A 314 1.48 5.19 10.45
CA PHE A 314 1.31 6.62 10.23
C PHE A 314 1.39 6.88 8.74
N GLN A 315 0.53 7.72 8.22
CA GLN A 315 0.45 8.01 6.80
C GLN A 315 1.76 8.60 6.27
N VAL A 316 2.15 8.19 5.06
CA VAL A 316 3.49 8.52 4.53
C VAL A 316 3.55 9.83 3.75
N ASN A 317 2.41 10.49 3.53
CA ASN A 317 2.28 11.77 2.86
C ASN A 317 1.51 12.74 3.77
N PRO A 318 2.18 13.50 4.64
CA PRO A 318 1.53 14.36 5.64
C PRO A 318 0.61 15.43 5.04
N GLU A 319 1.01 16.05 3.89
CA GLU A 319 0.18 17.06 3.21
C GLU A 319 -1.15 16.45 2.76
N GLN A 320 -1.11 15.32 2.06
CA GLN A 320 -2.31 14.68 1.55
C GLN A 320 -3.12 13.96 2.64
N THR A 321 -2.51 13.54 3.72
CA THR A 321 -3.23 13.05 4.91
C THR A 321 -4.16 14.11 5.47
N THR A 322 -3.68 15.34 5.54
CA THR A 322 -4.51 16.48 5.98
C THR A 322 -5.70 16.68 5.04
N VAL A 323 -5.48 16.63 3.72
CA VAL A 323 -6.55 16.77 2.71
C VAL A 323 -7.57 15.62 2.84
N LEU A 324 -7.11 14.38 3.01
CA LEU A 324 -7.97 13.21 3.15
C LEU A 324 -8.86 13.30 4.40
N TYR A 325 -8.26 13.68 5.55
CA TYR A 325 -8.97 13.76 6.82
C TYR A 325 -9.89 14.99 6.90
N ASP A 326 -9.50 16.11 6.29
CA ASP A 326 -10.37 17.27 6.15
C ASP A 326 -11.62 16.93 5.33
N GLN A 327 -11.45 16.12 4.27
CA GLN A 327 -12.58 15.68 3.48
C GLN A 327 -13.50 14.74 4.27
N ALA A 328 -12.93 13.81 5.06
CA ALA A 328 -13.71 12.94 5.94
C ALA A 328 -14.49 13.76 6.99
N LEU A 329 -13.84 14.76 7.61
CA LEU A 329 -14.47 15.66 8.58
C LEU A 329 -15.56 16.53 7.93
N ALA A 330 -15.34 17.02 6.70
CA ALA A 330 -16.35 17.79 5.95
C ALA A 330 -17.59 16.93 5.66
N TYR A 331 -17.40 15.67 5.28
CA TYR A 331 -18.51 14.75 5.02
C TYR A 331 -19.24 14.32 6.30
N ALA A 332 -18.54 14.21 7.42
CA ALA A 332 -19.16 13.95 8.73
C ALA A 332 -20.08 15.08 9.17
N ASP A 333 -19.81 16.33 8.75
CA ASP A 333 -20.64 17.55 8.98
C ASP A 333 -21.06 17.72 10.45
N LEU A 334 -20.10 17.60 11.37
CA LEU A 334 -20.32 17.63 12.81
C LEU A 334 -20.62 19.06 13.32
N LYS A 335 -21.58 19.19 14.24
CA LYS A 335 -22.05 20.45 14.85
C LYS A 335 -21.73 20.56 16.36
N GLY A 336 -21.17 19.51 16.97
CA GLY A 336 -20.75 19.49 18.36
C GLY A 336 -21.64 18.66 19.31
N ASN A 337 -22.69 18.05 18.81
CA ASN A 337 -23.63 17.24 19.58
C ASN A 337 -23.68 15.76 19.15
N GLU A 338 -22.89 15.40 18.14
CA GLU A 338 -22.93 14.08 17.54
C GLU A 338 -22.08 13.06 18.30
N THR A 339 -22.59 11.83 18.36
CA THR A 339 -21.83 10.63 18.67
C THR A 339 -21.34 9.99 17.38
N VAL A 340 -20.03 9.75 17.30
CA VAL A 340 -19.37 9.17 16.12
C VAL A 340 -18.76 7.83 16.48
N ILE A 341 -18.89 6.83 15.60
CA ILE A 341 -18.12 5.58 15.64
C ILE A 341 -17.07 5.61 14.53
N ASP A 342 -15.79 5.42 14.90
CA ASP A 342 -14.67 5.16 14.00
C ASP A 342 -14.36 3.66 14.07
N ALA A 343 -14.81 2.90 13.07
CA ALA A 343 -14.89 1.45 13.14
C ALA A 343 -13.59 0.71 12.78
N TYR A 344 -12.52 1.40 12.46
CA TYR A 344 -11.18 0.88 12.19
C TYR A 344 -10.15 1.95 12.58
N CYS A 345 -10.17 2.39 13.84
CA CYS A 345 -9.54 3.63 14.24
C CYS A 345 -7.98 3.60 14.25
N GLY A 346 -7.35 2.42 14.20
CA GLY A 346 -5.91 2.31 14.26
C GLY A 346 -5.33 3.00 15.48
N THR A 347 -4.38 3.91 15.29
CA THR A 347 -3.77 4.73 16.35
C THR A 347 -4.58 6.00 16.69
N GLY A 348 -5.84 6.07 16.23
CA GLY A 348 -6.79 7.14 16.55
C GLY A 348 -6.62 8.41 15.71
N THR A 349 -5.94 8.36 14.59
CA THR A 349 -5.65 9.55 13.77
C THR A 349 -6.93 10.23 13.28
N ILE A 350 -7.84 9.50 12.61
CA ILE A 350 -9.14 10.02 12.16
C ILE A 350 -10.04 10.33 13.37
N SER A 351 -10.05 9.44 14.37
CA SER A 351 -10.84 9.64 15.60
C SER A 351 -10.57 10.99 16.25
N LEU A 352 -9.30 11.44 16.34
CA LEU A 352 -8.93 12.72 16.94
C LEU A 352 -9.33 13.91 16.07
N PHE A 353 -9.28 13.78 14.74
CA PHE A 353 -9.84 14.79 13.84
C PHE A 353 -11.35 14.98 14.05
N LEU A 354 -12.09 13.89 14.25
CA LEU A 354 -13.52 13.90 14.51
C LEU A 354 -13.82 14.45 15.93
N ALA A 355 -13.02 14.08 16.94
CA ALA A 355 -13.17 14.50 18.32
C ALA A 355 -13.07 16.00 18.52
N HIS A 356 -12.35 16.70 17.62
CA HIS A 356 -12.27 18.16 17.61
C HIS A 356 -13.65 18.84 17.48
N LYS A 357 -14.61 18.17 16.81
CA LYS A 357 -15.95 18.71 16.54
C LYS A 357 -17.10 17.83 17.04
N ALA A 358 -16.85 16.59 17.43
CA ALA A 358 -17.88 15.69 17.91
C ALA A 358 -18.14 15.89 19.41
N LYS A 359 -19.33 15.56 19.88
CA LYS A 359 -19.61 15.40 21.32
C LYS A 359 -18.86 14.22 21.91
N HIS A 360 -18.85 13.09 21.20
CA HIS A 360 -18.21 11.85 21.64
C HIS A 360 -17.78 11.00 20.45
N VAL A 361 -16.58 10.39 20.53
CA VAL A 361 -16.05 9.49 19.50
C VAL A 361 -15.72 8.14 20.11
N ILE A 362 -16.25 7.07 19.54
CA ILE A 362 -15.95 5.68 19.90
C ILE A 362 -15.08 5.07 18.79
N GLY A 363 -13.81 4.82 19.10
CA GLY A 363 -12.88 4.14 18.19
C GLY A 363 -12.82 2.65 18.47
N ILE A 364 -12.93 1.82 17.42
CA ILE A 364 -12.84 0.36 17.50
C ILE A 364 -11.65 -0.11 16.66
N GLU A 365 -10.77 -0.92 17.25
CA GLU A 365 -9.61 -1.50 16.56
C GLU A 365 -9.28 -2.86 17.18
N ILE A 366 -8.93 -3.83 16.35
CA ILE A 366 -8.59 -5.19 16.80
C ILE A 366 -7.17 -5.30 17.36
N VAL A 367 -6.28 -4.38 16.94
CA VAL A 367 -4.86 -4.38 17.30
C VAL A 367 -4.66 -3.63 18.62
N GLU A 368 -4.49 -4.35 19.72
CA GLU A 368 -4.34 -3.77 21.06
C GLU A 368 -3.22 -2.72 21.17
N PRO A 369 -1.99 -2.91 20.64
CA PRO A 369 -0.96 -1.86 20.64
C PRO A 369 -1.40 -0.56 19.94
N ALA A 370 -2.22 -0.63 18.92
CA ALA A 370 -2.75 0.56 18.25
C ALA A 370 -3.72 1.33 19.15
N ILE A 371 -4.58 0.62 19.89
CA ILE A 371 -5.48 1.23 20.89
C ILE A 371 -4.72 1.88 22.04
N ILE A 372 -3.63 1.26 22.51
CA ILE A 372 -2.77 1.87 23.52
C ILE A 372 -2.25 3.22 23.02
N ASN A 373 -1.73 3.25 21.79
CA ASN A 373 -1.26 4.49 21.15
C ASN A 373 -2.41 5.50 20.95
N ALA A 374 -3.60 5.06 20.55
CA ALA A 374 -4.76 5.93 20.35
C ALA A 374 -5.15 6.65 21.65
N ARG A 375 -5.19 5.93 22.78
CA ARG A 375 -5.47 6.48 24.10
C ARG A 375 -4.38 7.45 24.58
N GLU A 376 -3.11 7.16 24.28
CA GLU A 376 -2.00 8.05 24.56
C GLU A 376 -2.07 9.32 23.70
N ASN A 377 -2.30 9.18 22.41
CA ASN A 377 -2.47 10.30 21.49
C ASN A 377 -3.63 11.21 21.91
N ALA A 378 -4.78 10.65 22.33
CA ALA A 378 -5.90 11.42 22.83
C ALA A 378 -5.53 12.23 24.08
N ARG A 379 -4.87 11.62 25.07
CA ARG A 379 -4.40 12.32 26.28
C ARG A 379 -3.41 13.43 25.97
N ASN A 380 -2.43 13.15 25.09
CA ASN A 380 -1.39 14.12 24.72
C ASN A 380 -1.97 15.35 23.99
N ASN A 381 -3.10 15.17 23.30
CA ASN A 381 -3.82 16.24 22.60
C ASN A 381 -4.98 16.84 23.42
N GLY A 382 -5.19 16.40 24.69
CA GLY A 382 -6.18 16.97 25.58
C GLY A 382 -7.63 16.59 25.25
N TYR A 383 -7.86 15.48 24.55
CA TYR A 383 -9.21 14.98 24.25
C TYR A 383 -9.68 14.00 25.32
N ASP A 384 -10.76 14.35 26.03
CA ASP A 384 -11.47 13.54 27.01
C ASP A 384 -12.82 12.98 26.48
N ASN A 385 -13.21 13.40 25.28
CA ASN A 385 -14.43 12.98 24.60
C ASN A 385 -14.24 11.78 23.66
N THR A 386 -13.20 10.97 23.87
CA THR A 386 -12.88 9.78 23.07
C THR A 386 -12.89 8.53 23.93
N GLU A 387 -13.45 7.44 23.39
CA GLU A 387 -13.39 6.09 23.95
C GLU A 387 -12.77 5.15 22.92
N PHE A 388 -11.79 4.31 23.33
CA PHE A 388 -11.13 3.37 22.43
C PHE A 388 -11.28 1.94 22.93
N ILE A 389 -11.79 1.05 22.07
CA ILE A 389 -12.17 -0.34 22.37
C ILE A 389 -11.29 -1.30 21.56
N VAL A 390 -10.64 -2.25 22.24
CA VAL A 390 -9.91 -3.35 21.60
C VAL A 390 -10.93 -4.43 21.23
N ALA A 391 -11.34 -4.49 19.96
CA ALA A 391 -12.30 -5.49 19.49
C ALA A 391 -12.32 -5.59 17.95
N ASP A 392 -12.82 -6.73 17.42
CA ASP A 392 -13.25 -6.80 16.02
C ASP A 392 -14.56 -6.01 15.87
N ALA A 393 -14.60 -5.06 14.94
CA ALA A 393 -15.78 -4.24 14.65
C ALA A 393 -17.03 -5.08 14.35
N ALA A 394 -16.88 -6.24 13.68
CA ALA A 394 -17.99 -7.18 13.42
C ALA A 394 -18.63 -7.74 14.71
N VAL A 395 -17.88 -7.77 15.80
CA VAL A 395 -18.34 -8.26 17.11
C VAL A 395 -18.81 -7.12 18.00
N GLU A 396 -18.10 -6.00 17.99
CA GLU A 396 -18.36 -4.90 18.94
C GLU A 396 -19.54 -4.02 18.52
N MET A 397 -19.67 -3.71 17.23
CA MET A 397 -20.79 -2.87 16.77
C MET A 397 -22.18 -3.45 17.12
N PRO A 398 -22.46 -4.76 16.94
CA PRO A 398 -23.71 -5.36 17.42
C PRO A 398 -23.93 -5.24 18.95
N LYS A 399 -22.86 -5.26 19.76
CA LYS A 399 -22.96 -5.11 21.23
C LYS A 399 -23.31 -3.68 21.58
N LEU A 400 -22.63 -2.69 20.98
CA LEU A 400 -22.91 -1.27 21.15
C LEU A 400 -24.37 -0.97 20.77
N TYR A 401 -24.85 -1.52 19.65
CA TYR A 401 -26.25 -1.39 19.24
C TYR A 401 -27.22 -1.92 20.31
N LYS A 402 -26.96 -3.15 20.83
CA LYS A 402 -27.79 -3.78 21.88
C LYS A 402 -27.73 -3.00 23.21
N ALA A 403 -26.60 -2.35 23.50
CA ALA A 403 -26.42 -1.48 24.65
C ALA A 403 -27.12 -0.11 24.49
N GLY A 404 -27.77 0.15 23.35
CA GLY A 404 -28.53 1.36 23.08
C GLY A 404 -27.70 2.49 22.46
N VAL A 405 -26.46 2.26 22.04
CA VAL A 405 -25.65 3.25 21.33
C VAL A 405 -26.26 3.51 19.94
N ARG A 406 -26.49 4.78 19.66
CA ARG A 406 -27.04 5.26 18.38
C ARG A 406 -26.12 6.37 17.87
N PRO A 407 -25.13 6.04 17.01
CA PRO A 407 -24.24 7.05 16.45
C PRO A 407 -24.98 7.91 15.43
N ASP A 408 -24.65 9.19 15.36
CA ASP A 408 -25.12 10.10 14.31
C ASP A 408 -24.32 9.90 13.03
N VAL A 409 -23.05 9.55 13.18
CA VAL A 409 -22.10 9.31 12.08
C VAL A 409 -21.30 8.05 12.35
N ILE A 410 -21.08 7.24 11.32
CA ILE A 410 -20.10 6.12 11.33
C ILE A 410 -19.03 6.41 10.29
N VAL A 411 -17.76 6.27 10.67
CA VAL A 411 -16.60 6.39 9.79
C VAL A 411 -15.95 5.03 9.63
N PHE A 412 -15.64 4.66 8.40
CA PHE A 412 -14.88 3.48 8.04
C PHE A 412 -13.54 3.88 7.42
N ASP A 413 -12.45 3.25 7.85
CA ASP A 413 -11.15 3.26 7.16
C ASP A 413 -10.55 1.84 7.20
N PRO A 414 -11.17 0.86 6.52
CA PRO A 414 -10.78 -0.53 6.59
C PRO A 414 -9.49 -0.80 5.82
N ILE A 415 -8.91 -1.98 6.06
CA ILE A 415 -7.82 -2.52 5.24
C ILE A 415 -8.27 -2.71 3.77
N ARG A 416 -7.32 -2.96 2.86
CA ARG A 416 -7.57 -3.12 1.40
C ARG A 416 -8.67 -4.11 1.02
N ALA A 417 -9.04 -5.04 1.89
CA ALA A 417 -10.12 -6.01 1.66
C ALA A 417 -11.52 -5.39 1.80
N GLY A 418 -11.64 -4.18 2.34
CA GLY A 418 -12.90 -3.54 2.68
C GLY A 418 -13.49 -4.07 3.98
N CYS A 419 -14.74 -3.73 4.24
CA CYS A 419 -15.48 -4.19 5.41
C CYS A 419 -16.03 -5.61 5.20
N LYS A 420 -16.19 -6.34 6.33
CA LYS A 420 -17.02 -7.54 6.35
C LYS A 420 -18.49 -7.14 6.25
N GLU A 421 -19.33 -7.98 5.65
CA GLU A 421 -20.76 -7.70 5.50
C GLU A 421 -21.46 -7.50 6.85
N GLU A 422 -21.04 -8.24 7.89
CA GLU A 422 -21.59 -8.13 9.24
C GLU A 422 -21.31 -6.72 9.86
N VAL A 423 -20.20 -6.05 9.49
CA VAL A 423 -19.90 -4.69 9.93
C VAL A 423 -20.84 -3.70 9.25
N LEU A 424 -21.03 -3.83 7.93
CA LEU A 424 -21.91 -2.96 7.16
C LEU A 424 -23.37 -3.06 7.59
N THR A 425 -23.85 -4.28 7.80
CA THR A 425 -25.23 -4.55 8.28
C THR A 425 -25.46 -4.05 9.70
N SER A 426 -24.45 -4.18 10.57
CA SER A 426 -24.51 -3.62 11.93
C SER A 426 -24.55 -2.11 11.91
N ALA A 427 -23.71 -1.47 11.08
CA ALA A 427 -23.70 -0.03 10.90
C ALA A 427 -25.07 0.48 10.42
N ALA A 428 -25.64 -0.17 9.40
CA ALA A 428 -26.95 0.21 8.88
C ALA A 428 -28.06 0.04 9.94
N SER A 429 -28.00 -1.03 10.76
CA SER A 429 -28.95 -1.26 11.87
C SER A 429 -28.88 -0.22 12.99
N MET A 430 -27.74 0.46 13.16
CA MET A 430 -27.56 1.55 14.11
C MET A 430 -28.19 2.86 13.61
N GLU A 431 -28.61 2.91 12.34
CA GLU A 431 -29.31 4.00 11.68
C GLU A 431 -28.60 5.35 11.76
N PRO A 432 -27.26 5.46 11.54
CA PRO A 432 -26.60 6.75 11.51
C PRO A 432 -27.16 7.63 10.39
N ASN A 433 -27.17 8.95 10.61
CA ASN A 433 -27.59 9.90 9.58
C ASN A 433 -26.61 9.92 8.40
N ARG A 434 -25.31 9.67 8.69
CA ARG A 434 -24.21 9.69 7.71
C ARG A 434 -23.28 8.52 7.92
N ILE A 435 -22.79 8.00 6.80
CA ILE A 435 -21.64 7.09 6.76
C ILE A 435 -20.57 7.74 5.91
N VAL A 436 -19.36 7.87 6.47
CA VAL A 436 -18.17 8.36 5.78
C VAL A 436 -17.25 7.16 5.57
N TYR A 437 -16.93 6.85 4.32
CA TYR A 437 -16.10 5.71 3.98
C TYR A 437 -14.78 6.18 3.38
N VAL A 438 -13.68 6.07 4.12
CA VAL A 438 -12.30 6.29 3.66
C VAL A 438 -11.76 4.96 3.13
N SER A 439 -11.06 4.96 2.01
CA SER A 439 -10.56 3.72 1.42
C SER A 439 -9.29 3.91 0.59
N CYS A 440 -8.33 3.04 0.82
CA CYS A 440 -7.14 2.86 -0.04
C CYS A 440 -7.38 1.91 -1.22
N ASN A 441 -8.60 1.36 -1.37
CA ASN A 441 -9.00 0.49 -2.48
C ASN A 441 -10.42 0.81 -2.96
N PRO A 442 -10.57 1.68 -3.98
CA PRO A 442 -11.88 2.09 -4.48
C PRO A 442 -12.79 0.93 -4.94
N ALA A 443 -12.22 -0.20 -5.37
CA ALA A 443 -13.04 -1.34 -5.83
C ALA A 443 -13.78 -2.04 -4.67
N THR A 444 -13.11 -2.21 -3.51
CA THR A 444 -13.77 -2.75 -2.32
C THR A 444 -14.73 -1.75 -1.69
N MET A 445 -14.39 -0.46 -1.73
CA MET A 445 -15.30 0.61 -1.31
C MET A 445 -16.60 0.59 -2.16
N ALA A 446 -16.48 0.49 -3.48
CA ALA A 446 -17.65 0.44 -4.38
C ALA A 446 -18.55 -0.76 -4.09
N ARG A 447 -17.98 -1.96 -3.81
CA ARG A 447 -18.72 -3.14 -3.37
C ARG A 447 -19.47 -2.89 -2.05
N ASP A 448 -18.79 -2.29 -1.10
CA ASP A 448 -19.35 -2.04 0.23
C ASP A 448 -20.44 -0.95 0.18
N ILE A 449 -20.29 0.04 -0.71
CA ILE A 449 -21.33 1.06 -1.00
C ILE A 449 -22.58 0.38 -1.57
N GLU A 450 -22.43 -0.54 -2.53
CA GLU A 450 -23.56 -1.29 -3.08
C GLU A 450 -24.36 -2.00 -1.98
N ILE A 451 -23.66 -2.67 -1.06
CA ILE A 451 -24.29 -3.32 0.09
C ILE A 451 -25.07 -2.29 0.93
N LEU A 452 -24.46 -1.17 1.29
CA LEU A 452 -25.10 -0.14 2.10
C LEU A 452 -26.34 0.48 1.43
N THR A 453 -26.35 0.57 0.09
CA THR A 453 -27.52 1.09 -0.63
C THR A 453 -28.73 0.16 -0.49
N HIS A 454 -28.54 -1.15 -0.39
CA HIS A 454 -29.62 -2.10 -0.09
C HIS A 454 -30.20 -1.97 1.33
N TYR A 455 -29.46 -1.31 2.24
CA TYR A 455 -29.91 -1.00 3.61
C TYR A 455 -30.44 0.45 3.78
N GLY A 456 -30.78 1.12 2.68
CA GLY A 456 -31.45 2.42 2.72
C GLY A 456 -30.47 3.61 2.82
N TYR A 457 -29.22 3.44 2.41
CA TYR A 457 -28.28 4.56 2.27
C TYR A 457 -28.13 4.95 0.80
N GLU A 458 -27.95 6.24 0.56
CA GLU A 458 -27.72 6.80 -0.76
C GLU A 458 -26.31 7.39 -0.83
N LEU A 459 -25.57 7.03 -1.88
CA LEU A 459 -24.28 7.65 -2.17
C LEU A 459 -24.50 9.09 -2.64
N LYS A 460 -23.90 10.05 -1.97
CA LYS A 460 -24.01 11.47 -2.30
C LYS A 460 -22.81 12.00 -3.07
N GLU A 461 -21.61 11.62 -2.68
CA GLU A 461 -20.39 12.13 -3.30
C GLU A 461 -19.22 11.19 -3.00
N VAL A 462 -18.25 11.12 -3.92
CA VAL A 462 -16.97 10.44 -3.74
C VAL A 462 -15.85 11.40 -4.12
N GLN A 463 -14.93 11.66 -3.19
CA GLN A 463 -13.75 12.48 -3.41
C GLN A 463 -12.50 11.61 -3.46
N PRO A 464 -11.90 11.39 -4.64
CA PRO A 464 -10.59 10.77 -4.76
C PRO A 464 -9.48 11.71 -4.24
N VAL A 465 -8.48 11.14 -3.58
CA VAL A 465 -7.31 11.86 -3.07
C VAL A 465 -6.04 11.13 -3.49
N ASP A 466 -5.11 11.85 -4.10
CA ASP A 466 -3.82 11.31 -4.50
C ASP A 466 -2.82 11.32 -3.33
N MET A 467 -2.91 10.31 -2.47
CA MET A 467 -1.97 10.08 -1.38
C MET A 467 -0.58 9.65 -1.86
N PHE A 468 -0.49 9.07 -3.06
CA PHE A 468 0.70 8.43 -3.60
C PHE A 468 0.99 8.88 -5.05
N PRO A 469 1.40 10.14 -5.27
CA PRO A 469 1.84 10.61 -6.57
C PRO A 469 2.86 9.66 -7.23
N MET A 470 2.89 9.61 -8.55
CA MET A 470 3.74 8.73 -9.37
C MET A 470 3.41 7.24 -9.29
N THR A 471 2.41 6.84 -8.49
CA THR A 471 1.94 5.45 -8.40
C THR A 471 0.49 5.33 -8.89
N ALA A 472 0.07 4.10 -9.22
CA ALA A 472 -1.31 3.79 -9.62
C ALA A 472 -2.31 3.76 -8.45
N HIS A 473 -1.86 3.97 -7.22
CA HIS A 473 -2.72 4.00 -6.04
C HIS A 473 -3.51 5.31 -5.97
N VAL A 474 -4.74 5.21 -5.51
CA VAL A 474 -5.62 6.34 -5.20
C VAL A 474 -6.42 5.98 -3.96
N GLU A 475 -6.55 6.92 -3.05
CA GLU A 475 -7.49 6.85 -1.95
C GLU A 475 -8.76 7.64 -2.29
N ALA A 476 -9.85 7.33 -1.63
CA ALA A 476 -11.10 8.04 -1.83
C ALA A 476 -11.89 8.12 -0.53
N VAL A 477 -12.65 9.20 -0.39
CA VAL A 477 -13.63 9.37 0.68
C VAL A 477 -15.01 9.41 0.06
N ALA A 478 -15.94 8.57 0.54
CA ALA A 478 -17.33 8.54 0.09
C ALA A 478 -18.25 9.02 1.22
N LEU A 479 -19.27 9.80 0.84
CA LEU A 479 -20.35 10.19 1.71
C LEU A 479 -21.62 9.43 1.34
N LEU A 480 -22.18 8.70 2.30
CA LEU A 480 -23.52 8.16 2.19
C LEU A 480 -24.42 8.80 3.26
N THR A 481 -25.68 9.05 2.90
CA THR A 481 -26.70 9.51 3.83
C THR A 481 -27.87 8.54 3.88
N ARG A 482 -28.51 8.45 5.02
CA ARG A 482 -29.72 7.63 5.16
C ARG A 482 -30.86 8.27 4.35
N ASN A 483 -31.60 7.46 3.59
CA ASN A 483 -32.79 7.91 2.90
C ASN A 483 -33.83 8.38 3.93
N GLU A 484 -34.44 9.54 3.72
CA GLU A 484 -35.59 9.95 4.51
C GLU A 484 -36.71 8.94 4.25
N VAL A 485 -37.23 8.36 5.32
CA VAL A 485 -38.45 7.52 5.21
C VAL A 485 -39.62 8.49 4.94
N THR A 486 -40.01 8.55 3.65
CA THR A 486 -41.21 9.32 3.22
C THR A 486 -42.48 8.64 3.71
#